data_7337c81ce84f95ff4f44448db9511702
#
_entry.id   7337c81ce84f95ff4f44448db9511702
#
_cell.length_a   1.000
_cell.length_b   1.000
_cell.length_c   1.000
_cell.angle_alpha   90.00
_cell.angle_beta   90.00
_cell.angle_gamma   90.00
#
_symmetry.space_group_name_H-M   'P 1'
#
loop_
_entity.id
_entity.type
_entity.pdbx_description
1 polymer ?
#
loop_
_entity_poly.entity_id
_entity_poly.type
_entity_poly.pdbx_seq_one_letter_code
_entity_poly.pdbx_strand_id
1 'polypeptide(L)'
;MARKGGQGILKILQKVTVKQILTEKSKGMLLDTYRQKKQQLQKECEQLRFETKKLEKQKKFSGTHLKMHFEKEIESRQEKIKLVEFQIEQLLLLPIGTELKEKEIHAIVDVREGDDWNAVTKEKSIIIKDGIIHEIRER
;
A
#
# COMPACT_ATOMS: atom_id res chain seq x y z
N MET A 1 17.66 28.76 -36.38
CA MET A 1 18.08 29.79 -35.44
C MET A 1 19.19 29.28 -34.55
N ALA A 2 20.28 29.95 -34.51
CA ALA A 2 21.39 29.51 -33.68
C ALA A 2 21.11 29.76 -32.20
N ARG A 3 21.19 28.73 -31.40
CA ARG A 3 21.15 28.81 -29.96
C ARG A 3 22.55 28.66 -29.38
N LYS A 4 22.80 29.36 -28.32
CA LYS A 4 24.02 29.12 -27.57
C LYS A 4 23.90 27.80 -26.88
N GLY A 5 24.58 26.79 -27.37
CA GLY A 5 24.60 25.47 -26.79
C GLY A 5 25.32 25.42 -25.46
N GLY A 6 25.00 24.47 -24.61
CA GLY A 6 25.70 24.18 -23.38
C GLY A 6 25.42 25.09 -22.20
N GLN A 7 24.53 26.06 -22.36
CA GLN A 7 24.22 27.05 -21.33
C GLN A 7 22.91 26.83 -20.62
N GLY A 8 22.00 26.09 -21.21
CA GLY A 8 20.69 25.84 -20.63
C GLY A 8 20.68 24.69 -19.62
N ILE A 9 20.01 24.94 -18.52
CA ILE A 9 19.74 23.92 -17.50
C ILE A 9 18.22 23.86 -17.37
N LEU A 10 17.67 22.68 -17.47
CA LEU A 10 16.25 22.44 -17.27
C LEU A 10 16.08 21.43 -16.12
N LYS A 11 15.17 21.74 -15.23
CA LYS A 11 14.80 20.79 -14.17
C LYS A 11 13.60 19.99 -14.63
N ILE A 12 13.72 18.68 -14.60
CA ILE A 12 12.62 17.77 -14.93
C ILE A 12 12.28 16.91 -13.71
N LEU A 13 11.05 16.44 -13.69
CA LEU A 13 10.63 15.47 -12.70
C LEU A 13 10.86 14.06 -13.24
N GLN A 14 11.43 13.21 -12.43
CA GLN A 14 11.66 11.82 -12.77
C GLN A 14 11.02 10.92 -11.73
N LYS A 15 10.30 9.90 -12.20
CA LYS A 15 9.69 8.90 -11.33
C LYS A 15 10.78 8.04 -10.69
N VAL A 16 10.65 7.82 -9.38
CA VAL A 16 11.53 6.94 -8.61
C VAL A 16 10.66 5.93 -7.88
N THR A 17 10.95 4.66 -8.06
CA THR A 17 10.24 3.59 -7.38
C THR A 17 10.91 3.30 -6.04
N VAL A 18 10.12 3.26 -4.98
CA VAL A 18 10.60 2.90 -3.64
C VAL A 18 10.20 1.47 -3.36
N LYS A 19 11.19 0.64 -3.05
CA LYS A 19 11.00 -0.78 -2.72
C LYS A 19 11.50 -1.07 -1.32
N GLN A 20 10.81 -1.96 -0.63
CA GLN A 20 11.22 -2.46 0.70
C GLN A 20 11.74 -3.88 0.56
N ILE A 21 12.90 -4.15 1.14
CA ILE A 21 13.40 -5.51 1.27
C ILE A 21 12.68 -6.16 2.46
N LEU A 22 12.09 -7.31 2.21
CA LEU A 22 11.43 -8.08 3.26
C LEU A 22 12.47 -8.73 4.16
N THR A 23 12.49 -8.32 5.42
CA THR A 23 13.33 -8.92 6.46
C THR A 23 12.44 -9.70 7.43
N GLU A 24 13.02 -10.50 8.30
CA GLU A 24 12.24 -11.17 9.35
C GLU A 24 11.50 -10.15 10.19
N LYS A 25 12.16 -9.05 10.54
CA LYS A 25 11.57 -7.97 11.32
C LYS A 25 10.40 -7.31 10.59
N SER A 26 10.60 -6.88 9.35
CA SER A 26 9.54 -6.21 8.58
C SER A 26 8.40 -7.15 8.25
N LYS A 27 8.68 -8.41 7.96
CA LYS A 27 7.66 -9.44 7.74
C LYS A 27 6.80 -9.64 8.98
N GLY A 28 7.43 -9.74 10.15
CA GLY A 28 6.73 -9.85 11.44
C GLY A 28 5.84 -8.65 11.71
N MET A 29 6.33 -7.45 11.44
CA MET A 29 5.56 -6.21 11.63
C MET A 29 4.35 -6.15 10.70
N LEU A 30 4.51 -6.54 9.44
CA LEU A 30 3.41 -6.59 8.48
C LEU A 30 2.37 -7.62 8.88
N LEU A 31 2.80 -8.80 9.33
CA LEU A 31 1.88 -9.85 9.81
C LEU A 31 1.08 -9.35 10.99
N ASP A 32 1.71 -8.67 11.94
CA ASP A 32 1.01 -8.12 13.10
C ASP A 32 -0.02 -7.07 12.68
N THR A 33 0.34 -6.20 11.74
CA THR A 33 -0.58 -5.19 11.21
C THR A 33 -1.80 -5.84 10.57
N TYR A 34 -1.61 -6.86 9.74
CA TYR A 34 -2.72 -7.56 9.09
C TYR A 34 -3.58 -8.31 10.10
N ARG A 35 -2.97 -8.98 11.07
CA ARG A 35 -3.70 -9.70 12.13
C ARG A 35 -4.55 -8.77 12.99
N GLN A 36 -4.01 -7.61 13.33
CA GLN A 36 -4.75 -6.58 14.07
C GLN A 36 -5.93 -6.05 13.26
N LYS A 37 -5.73 -5.82 11.97
CA LYS A 37 -6.81 -5.38 11.08
C LYS A 37 -7.91 -6.43 10.99
N LYS A 38 -7.55 -7.69 10.84
CA LYS A 38 -8.50 -8.81 10.83
C LYS A 38 -9.30 -8.87 12.13
N GLN A 39 -8.60 -8.77 13.27
CA GLN A 39 -9.24 -8.80 14.58
C GLN A 39 -10.21 -7.65 14.76
N GLN A 40 -9.84 -6.46 14.32
CA GLN A 40 -10.71 -5.29 14.37
C GLN A 40 -11.97 -5.48 13.54
N LEU A 41 -11.82 -6.00 12.33
CA LEU A 41 -12.96 -6.29 11.45
C LEU A 41 -13.88 -7.35 12.05
N GLN A 42 -13.33 -8.38 12.70
CA GLN A 42 -14.11 -9.42 13.38
C GLN A 42 -14.92 -8.82 14.54
N LYS A 43 -14.31 -7.92 15.32
CA LYS A 43 -15.01 -7.22 16.40
C LYS A 43 -16.15 -6.37 15.88
N GLU A 44 -15.94 -5.68 14.75
CA GLU A 44 -16.99 -4.88 14.12
C GLU A 44 -18.15 -5.75 13.65
N CYS A 45 -17.87 -6.93 13.09
CA CYS A 45 -18.92 -7.89 12.71
C CYS A 45 -19.72 -8.36 13.93
N GLU A 46 -19.04 -8.69 15.02
CA GLU A 46 -19.69 -9.12 16.26
C GLU A 46 -20.59 -8.03 16.82
N GLN A 47 -20.10 -6.79 16.82
CA GLN A 47 -20.86 -5.64 17.28
C GLN A 47 -22.11 -5.41 16.43
N LEU A 48 -21.98 -5.50 15.12
CA LEU A 48 -23.12 -5.35 14.21
C LEU A 48 -24.17 -6.46 14.41
N ARG A 49 -23.72 -7.69 14.61
CA ARG A 49 -24.63 -8.80 14.90
C ARG A 49 -25.37 -8.59 16.24
N PHE A 50 -24.64 -8.11 17.22
CA PHE A 50 -25.22 -7.80 18.53
C PHE A 50 -26.30 -6.70 18.41
N GLU A 51 -25.97 -5.62 17.70
CA GLU A 51 -26.91 -4.53 17.46
C GLU A 51 -28.17 -5.00 16.71
N THR A 52 -27.98 -5.87 15.72
CA THR A 52 -29.09 -6.44 14.96
C THR A 52 -30.03 -7.23 15.87
N LYS A 53 -29.46 -8.11 16.71
CA LYS A 53 -30.25 -8.92 17.65
C LYS A 53 -30.97 -8.06 18.68
N LYS A 54 -30.31 -7.02 19.16
CA LYS A 54 -30.89 -6.08 20.12
C LYS A 54 -32.11 -5.37 19.54
N LEU A 55 -31.99 -4.91 18.31
CA LEU A 55 -33.10 -4.26 17.62
C LEU A 55 -34.27 -5.21 17.39
N GLU A 56 -34.01 -6.45 17.00
CA GLU A 56 -35.03 -7.48 16.79
C GLU A 56 -35.80 -7.75 18.09
N LYS A 57 -35.09 -7.86 19.23
CA LYS A 57 -35.72 -8.11 20.53
C LYS A 57 -36.58 -6.95 21.01
N GLN A 58 -36.19 -5.73 20.67
CA GLN A 58 -36.93 -4.54 21.09
C GLN A 58 -38.20 -4.30 20.29
N LYS A 59 -38.48 -5.11 19.27
CA LYS A 59 -39.62 -4.95 18.35
C LYS A 59 -39.78 -3.55 17.75
N LYS A 60 -38.74 -2.75 17.85
CA LYS A 60 -38.64 -1.43 17.25
C LYS A 60 -38.10 -1.47 15.85
N PHE A 61 -37.83 -2.64 15.39
CA PHE A 61 -37.29 -2.91 14.08
C PHE A 61 -38.42 -2.78 13.07
N SER A 62 -38.72 -1.58 12.68
CA SER A 62 -39.87 -1.30 11.86
C SER A 62 -39.65 -1.46 10.37
N GLY A 63 -38.59 -2.10 9.95
CA GLY A 63 -38.38 -2.24 8.54
C GLY A 63 -37.26 -3.12 8.13
N THR A 64 -37.43 -3.71 6.97
CA THR A 64 -36.45 -4.46 6.26
C THR A 64 -35.20 -3.63 5.93
N HIS A 65 -35.36 -2.27 5.82
CA HIS A 65 -34.24 -1.38 5.46
C HIS A 65 -33.10 -1.37 6.46
N LEU A 66 -33.39 -1.28 7.75
CA LEU A 66 -32.36 -1.25 8.77
C LEU A 66 -31.65 -2.59 8.90
N LYS A 67 -32.43 -3.67 8.82
CA LYS A 67 -31.88 -5.03 8.82
C LYS A 67 -30.97 -5.26 7.63
N MET A 68 -31.42 -4.85 6.45
CA MET A 68 -30.62 -4.95 5.22
C MET A 68 -29.36 -4.11 5.30
N HIS A 69 -29.43 -2.94 5.93
CA HIS A 69 -28.27 -2.09 6.13
C HIS A 69 -27.20 -2.80 6.97
N PHE A 70 -27.60 -3.37 8.11
CA PHE A 70 -26.67 -4.09 8.98
C PHE A 70 -26.10 -5.35 8.29
N GLU A 71 -26.93 -6.06 7.56
CA GLU A 71 -26.49 -7.25 6.81
C GLU A 71 -25.44 -6.89 5.76
N LYS A 72 -25.63 -5.78 5.04
CA LYS A 72 -24.66 -5.29 4.06
C LYS A 72 -23.36 -4.86 4.72
N GLU A 73 -23.43 -4.22 5.87
CA GLU A 73 -22.27 -3.80 6.62
C GLU A 73 -21.46 -5.00 7.10
N ILE A 74 -22.13 -6.04 7.59
CA ILE A 74 -21.48 -7.29 8.00
C ILE A 74 -20.82 -7.96 6.81
N GLU A 75 -21.55 -8.06 5.70
CA GLU A 75 -21.02 -8.66 4.46
C GLU A 75 -19.77 -7.94 3.96
N SER A 76 -19.80 -6.60 3.96
CA SER A 76 -18.67 -5.79 3.56
C SER A 76 -17.43 -6.09 4.42
N ARG A 77 -17.62 -6.22 5.73
CA ARG A 77 -16.52 -6.52 6.64
C ARG A 77 -16.02 -7.95 6.48
N GLN A 78 -16.91 -8.89 6.20
CA GLN A 78 -16.52 -10.26 5.92
C GLN A 78 -15.67 -10.37 4.65
N GLU A 79 -16.00 -9.61 3.63
CA GLU A 79 -15.21 -9.54 2.40
C GLU A 79 -13.81 -8.96 2.67
N LYS A 80 -13.74 -7.92 3.50
CA LYS A 80 -12.45 -7.34 3.90
C LYS A 80 -11.63 -8.32 4.73
N ILE A 81 -12.26 -9.12 5.58
CA ILE A 81 -11.59 -10.15 6.35
C ILE A 81 -10.96 -11.18 5.40
N LYS A 82 -11.70 -11.62 4.40
CA LYS A 82 -11.18 -12.57 3.41
C LYS A 82 -9.98 -12.01 2.66
N LEU A 83 -10.04 -10.72 2.31
CA LEU A 83 -8.93 -10.05 1.64
C LEU A 83 -7.69 -10.02 2.54
N VAL A 84 -7.86 -9.68 3.81
CA VAL A 84 -6.75 -9.64 4.78
C VAL A 84 -6.16 -11.04 4.99
N GLU A 85 -7.01 -12.05 5.10
CA GLU A 85 -6.57 -13.45 5.21
C GLU A 85 -5.71 -13.86 4.00
N PHE A 86 -6.14 -13.48 2.81
CA PHE A 86 -5.39 -13.72 1.58
C PHE A 86 -4.03 -13.00 1.62
N GLN A 87 -4.01 -11.73 2.06
CA GLN A 87 -2.77 -10.96 2.20
C GLN A 87 -1.80 -11.64 3.18
N ILE A 88 -2.32 -12.16 4.29
CA ILE A 88 -1.50 -12.91 5.25
C ILE A 88 -0.90 -14.16 4.61
N GLU A 89 -1.71 -14.93 3.89
CA GLU A 89 -1.23 -16.14 3.20
C GLU A 89 -0.13 -15.81 2.19
N GLN A 90 -0.34 -14.78 1.38
CA GLN A 90 0.65 -14.35 0.40
C GLN A 90 1.95 -13.90 1.06
N LEU A 91 1.85 -13.13 2.14
CA LEU A 91 3.03 -12.66 2.86
C LEU A 91 3.83 -13.82 3.46
N LEU A 92 3.14 -14.82 4.00
CA LEU A 92 3.79 -16.00 4.58
C LEU A 92 4.58 -16.79 3.55
N LEU A 93 4.14 -16.76 2.29
CA LEU A 93 4.82 -17.46 1.20
C LEU A 93 6.04 -16.72 0.66
N LEU A 94 6.15 -15.43 0.92
CA LEU A 94 7.26 -14.64 0.40
C LEU A 94 8.55 -14.94 1.16
N PRO A 95 9.63 -15.25 0.44
CA PRO A 95 10.92 -15.46 1.10
C PRO A 95 11.50 -14.15 1.61
N ILE A 96 12.30 -14.25 2.65
CA ILE A 96 13.10 -13.13 3.15
C ILE A 96 14.03 -12.66 2.03
N GLY A 97 14.16 -11.35 1.87
CA GLY A 97 14.93 -10.75 0.79
C GLY A 97 14.11 -10.32 -0.41
N THR A 98 12.82 -10.67 -0.44
CA THR A 98 11.91 -10.22 -1.50
C THR A 98 11.81 -8.70 -1.49
N GLU A 99 11.89 -8.09 -2.67
CA GLU A 99 11.71 -6.66 -2.84
C GLU A 99 10.25 -6.37 -3.14
N LEU A 100 9.61 -5.58 -2.27
CA LEU A 100 8.20 -5.22 -2.41
C LEU A 100 8.11 -3.74 -2.78
N LYS A 101 7.42 -3.44 -3.87
CA LYS A 101 7.15 -2.05 -4.26
C LYS A 101 6.24 -1.41 -3.20
N GLU A 102 6.69 -0.30 -2.64
CA GLU A 102 5.91 0.43 -1.64
C GLU A 102 5.16 1.60 -2.27
N LYS A 103 5.89 2.44 -3.01
CA LYS A 103 5.32 3.65 -3.61
C LYS A 103 6.21 4.19 -4.71
N GLU A 104 5.72 5.20 -5.40
CA GLU A 104 6.46 5.97 -6.37
C GLU A 104 6.57 7.39 -5.86
N ILE A 105 7.75 7.96 -5.98
CA ILE A 105 8.01 9.37 -5.70
C ILE A 105 8.62 10.02 -6.93
N HIS A 106 8.76 11.34 -6.91
CA HIS A 106 9.36 12.09 -8.01
C HIS A 106 10.60 12.81 -7.51
N ALA A 107 11.68 12.70 -8.27
CA ALA A 107 12.91 13.42 -8.02
C ALA A 107 13.05 14.55 -9.05
N ILE A 108 13.71 15.63 -8.67
CA ILE A 108 14.05 16.70 -9.58
C ILE A 108 15.45 16.39 -10.13
N VAL A 109 15.55 16.34 -11.45
CA VAL A 109 16.81 16.06 -12.13
C VAL A 109 17.16 17.24 -13.03
N ASP A 110 18.39 17.71 -12.93
CA ASP A 110 18.91 18.75 -13.80
C ASP A 110 19.38 18.12 -15.11
N VAL A 111 18.90 18.63 -16.22
CA VAL A 111 19.33 18.19 -17.55
C VAL A 111 19.95 19.40 -18.28
N ARG A 112 20.99 19.13 -19.05
CA ARG A 112 21.75 20.15 -19.77
C ARG A 112 21.96 19.72 -21.20
N GLU A 113 22.16 20.70 -22.07
CA GLU A 113 22.57 20.41 -23.44
C GLU A 113 23.90 19.66 -23.40
N GLY A 114 24.00 18.59 -24.19
CA GLY A 114 25.15 17.70 -24.21
C GLY A 114 25.03 16.47 -23.31
N ASP A 115 24.05 16.44 -22.42
CA ASP A 115 23.81 15.25 -21.60
C ASP A 115 23.30 14.09 -22.46
N ASP A 116 23.64 12.87 -22.05
CA ASP A 116 23.08 11.69 -22.66
C ASP A 116 21.64 11.48 -22.17
N TRP A 117 20.69 11.59 -23.08
CA TRP A 117 19.27 11.44 -22.76
C TRP A 117 18.94 10.13 -22.06
N ASN A 118 19.52 9.01 -22.55
CA ASN A 118 19.27 7.70 -21.93
C ASN A 118 19.82 7.61 -20.52
N ALA A 119 20.95 8.25 -20.25
CA ALA A 119 21.56 8.26 -18.92
C ALA A 119 20.72 9.07 -17.93
N VAL A 120 20.24 10.26 -18.32
CA VAL A 120 19.48 11.13 -17.41
C VAL A 120 18.05 10.66 -17.19
N THR A 121 17.52 9.85 -18.11
CA THR A 121 16.14 9.33 -18.01
C THR A 121 16.07 7.88 -17.55
N LYS A 122 17.18 7.29 -17.15
CA LYS A 122 17.16 5.93 -16.59
C LYS A 122 16.24 5.86 -15.41
N GLU A 123 15.48 4.78 -15.37
CA GLU A 123 14.59 4.48 -14.27
C GLU A 123 15.40 4.31 -12.99
N LYS A 124 14.97 4.97 -11.91
CA LYS A 124 15.65 4.93 -10.63
C LYS A 124 14.79 4.23 -9.59
N SER A 125 15.44 3.49 -8.72
CA SER A 125 14.79 2.82 -7.59
C SER A 125 15.59 3.06 -6.32
N ILE A 126 14.87 3.26 -5.23
CA ILE A 126 15.45 3.33 -3.88
C ILE A 126 15.03 2.04 -3.17
N ILE A 127 16.00 1.31 -2.68
CA ILE A 127 15.78 0.07 -1.96
C ILE A 127 16.00 0.32 -0.48
N ILE A 128 14.97 0.10 0.32
CA ILE A 128 15.00 0.33 1.77
C ILE A 128 15.00 -1.01 2.50
N LYS A 129 15.83 -1.11 3.52
CA LYS A 129 15.90 -2.26 4.40
C LYS A 129 15.84 -1.79 5.85
N ASP A 130 14.81 -2.20 6.57
CA ASP A 130 14.58 -1.83 7.96
C ASP A 130 14.72 -0.32 8.23
N GLY A 131 14.08 0.47 7.36
CA GLY A 131 14.05 1.92 7.48
C GLY A 131 15.28 2.67 6.98
N ILE A 132 16.27 1.96 6.47
CA ILE A 132 17.53 2.55 5.99
C ILE A 132 17.61 2.36 4.47
N ILE A 133 18.08 3.38 3.76
CA ILE A 133 18.35 3.26 2.32
C ILE A 133 19.52 2.29 2.14
N HIS A 134 19.22 1.15 1.57
CA HIS A 134 20.18 0.06 1.35
C HIS A 134 20.92 0.21 0.03
N GLU A 135 20.21 0.65 -1.02
CA GLU A 135 20.76 0.73 -2.36
C GLU A 135 19.99 1.79 -3.16
N ILE A 136 20.69 2.53 -4.00
CA ILE A 136 20.10 3.36 -5.04
C ILE A 136 20.45 2.70 -6.36
N ARG A 137 19.43 2.32 -7.10
CA ARG A 137 19.57 1.54 -8.32
C ARG A 137 19.17 2.35 -9.53
N GLU A 138 19.99 2.34 -10.56
CA GLU A 138 19.69 2.96 -11.87
C GLU A 138 19.69 1.87 -12.93
N ARG A 139 18.74 1.96 -13.83
CA ARG A 139 18.64 1.01 -14.95
C ARG A 139 18.79 1.71 -16.30
#